data_2b8ede7f0319fa05d5c3a2bc8d71557d
#
_entry.id   2b8ede7f0319fa05d5c3a2bc8d71557d
#
_cell.length_a   1.000
_cell.length_b   1.000
_cell.length_c   1.000
_cell.angle_alpha   90.00
_cell.angle_beta   90.00
_cell.angle_gamma   90.00
#
_symmetry.space_group_name_H-M   'P 1'
#
loop_
_entity.id
_entity.type
_entity.pdbx_description
1 polymer ?
#
loop_
_entity_poly.entity_id
_entity_poly.type
_entity_poly.pdbx_seq_one_letter_code
_entity_poly.pdbx_strand_id
1 'polypeptide(L)' 'MAWTWRYEDSGGSPVETAEAPAGEPFPTQSDAETWLGENWRELLSAGVHQVTLLDNGGEVYGPMSLEPAD' A
#
# COMPACT_ATOMS: atom_id res chain seq x y z
N MET A 1 1.03 17.87 -2.49
CA MET A 1 1.57 16.64 -3.06
C MET A 1 0.74 15.48 -2.56
N ALA A 2 0.46 14.51 -3.42
CA ALA A 2 -0.43 13.41 -3.09
C ALA A 2 0.39 12.13 -2.93
N TRP A 3 0.43 11.60 -1.74
CA TRP A 3 1.06 10.32 -1.42
C TRP A 3 0.00 9.25 -1.43
N THR A 4 0.21 8.19 -2.23
CA THR A 4 -0.76 7.09 -2.35
C THR A 4 -0.04 5.75 -2.30
N TRP A 5 -0.81 4.68 -2.10
CA TRP A 5 -0.29 3.32 -2.11
C TRP A 5 -0.84 2.57 -3.32
N ARG A 6 0.04 1.90 -4.05
CA ARG A 6 -0.37 0.96 -5.11
C ARG A 6 -0.38 -0.44 -4.51
N TYR A 7 -1.50 -1.11 -4.57
CA TYR A 7 -1.65 -2.47 -4.06
C TYR A 7 -1.21 -3.46 -5.11
N GLU A 8 -0.45 -4.47 -4.68
CA GLU A 8 0.10 -5.48 -5.57
C GLU A 8 -0.04 -6.87 -4.96
N ASP A 9 -0.11 -7.89 -5.82
CA ASP A 9 -0.10 -9.27 -5.37
C ASP A 9 1.34 -9.74 -5.12
N SER A 10 1.51 -11.02 -4.75
CA SER A 10 2.82 -11.57 -4.45
C SER A 10 3.75 -11.62 -5.66
N GLY A 11 3.22 -11.52 -6.85
CA GLY A 11 3.99 -11.47 -8.08
C GLY A 11 4.34 -10.08 -8.55
N GLY A 12 3.88 -9.04 -7.83
CA GLY A 12 4.13 -7.66 -8.20
C GLY A 12 3.11 -7.07 -9.15
N SER A 13 2.05 -7.79 -9.46
CA SER A 13 1.00 -7.29 -10.36
C SER A 13 0.01 -6.41 -9.57
N PRO A 14 -0.46 -5.30 -10.17
CA PRO A 14 -1.43 -4.45 -9.50
C PRO A 14 -2.71 -5.21 -9.16
N VAL A 15 -3.26 -4.95 -7.97
CA VAL A 15 -4.48 -5.58 -7.48
C VAL A 15 -5.50 -4.50 -7.21
N GLU A 16 -6.71 -4.69 -7.74
CA GLU A 16 -7.85 -3.86 -7.37
C GLU A 16 -8.84 -4.73 -6.61
N THR A 17 -9.15 -4.34 -5.39
CA THR A 17 -10.12 -5.07 -4.60
C THR A 17 -11.00 -4.09 -3.82
N ALA A 18 -12.31 -4.32 -3.89
CA ALA A 18 -13.27 -3.51 -3.17
C ALA A 18 -13.24 -3.80 -1.67
N GLU A 19 -12.63 -4.89 -1.26
CA GLU A 19 -12.54 -5.27 0.15
C GLU A 19 -11.38 -4.60 0.87
N ALA A 20 -10.39 -4.10 0.14
CA ALA A 20 -9.27 -3.42 0.75
C ALA A 20 -9.66 -2.01 1.16
N PRO A 21 -9.15 -1.51 2.31
CA PRO A 21 -9.38 -0.12 2.66
C PRO A 21 -8.79 0.79 1.59
N ALA A 22 -9.56 1.80 1.19
CA ALA A 22 -9.10 2.75 0.19
C ALA A 22 -8.14 3.73 0.85
N GLY A 23 -6.89 3.73 0.38
CA GLY A 23 -5.93 4.73 0.81
C GLY A 23 -6.25 6.05 0.13
N GLU A 24 -6.67 7.03 0.90
CA GLU A 24 -6.87 8.37 0.35
C GLU A 24 -5.52 9.02 0.11
N PRO A 25 -5.42 10.00 -0.80
CA PRO A 25 -4.16 10.72 -0.94
C PRO A 25 -3.76 11.35 0.38
N PHE A 26 -2.53 11.11 0.79
CA PHE A 26 -2.01 11.62 2.06
C PHE A 26 -1.16 12.86 1.81
N PRO A 27 -1.19 13.84 2.71
CA PRO A 27 -0.41 15.07 2.53
C PRO A 27 1.09 14.87 2.71
N THR A 28 1.50 13.84 3.46
CA THR A 28 2.92 13.57 3.71
C THR A 28 3.20 12.08 3.64
N GLN A 29 4.47 11.73 3.45
CA GLN A 29 4.91 10.35 3.49
C GLN A 29 4.67 9.73 4.86
N SER A 30 4.89 10.49 5.92
CA SER A 30 4.70 10.02 7.28
C SER A 30 3.25 9.59 7.53
N ASP A 31 2.30 10.37 7.04
CA ASP A 31 0.88 10.04 7.16
C ASP A 31 0.55 8.76 6.40
N ALA A 32 1.11 8.60 5.20
CA ALA A 32 0.89 7.39 4.40
C ALA A 32 1.45 6.16 5.12
N GLU A 33 2.63 6.26 5.71
CA GLU A 33 3.25 5.15 6.43
C GLU A 33 2.50 4.80 7.71
N THR A 34 2.00 5.80 8.41
CA THR A 34 1.17 5.57 9.61
C THR A 34 -0.10 4.82 9.24
N TRP A 35 -0.75 5.24 8.18
CA TRP A 35 -1.96 4.57 7.68
C TRP A 35 -1.67 3.11 7.34
N LEU A 36 -0.57 2.85 6.65
CA LEU A 36 -0.19 1.48 6.29
C LEU A 36 0.02 0.62 7.53
N GLY A 37 0.70 1.17 8.54
CA GLY A 37 0.93 0.45 9.80
C GLY A 37 -0.34 0.09 10.53
N GLU A 38 -1.43 0.82 10.31
CA GLU A 38 -2.72 0.55 10.94
C GLU A 38 -3.61 -0.38 10.10
N ASN A 39 -3.35 -0.48 8.80
CA ASN A 39 -4.25 -1.19 7.89
C ASN A 39 -3.64 -2.39 7.16
N TRP A 40 -2.38 -2.69 7.37
CA TRP A 40 -1.69 -3.73 6.60
C TRP A 40 -2.33 -5.11 6.74
N ARG A 41 -2.89 -5.43 7.91
CA ARG A 41 -3.55 -6.71 8.13
C ARG A 41 -4.81 -6.86 7.30
N GLU A 42 -5.58 -5.76 7.20
CA GLU A 42 -6.78 -5.75 6.37
C GLU A 42 -6.43 -5.88 4.90
N LEU A 43 -5.34 -5.26 4.47
CA LEU A 43 -4.85 -5.38 3.11
C LEU A 43 -4.46 -6.83 2.80
N LEU A 44 -3.73 -7.48 3.68
CA LEU A 44 -3.38 -8.90 3.50
C LEU A 44 -4.64 -9.76 3.40
N SER A 45 -5.63 -9.53 4.26
CA SER A 45 -6.88 -10.30 4.23
C SER A 45 -7.64 -10.08 2.93
N ALA A 46 -7.49 -8.94 2.30
CA ALA A 46 -8.15 -8.63 1.03
C ALA A 46 -7.38 -9.13 -0.18
N GLY A 47 -6.22 -9.76 0.01
CA GLY A 47 -5.42 -10.30 -1.09
C GLY A 47 -4.28 -9.39 -1.56
N VAL A 48 -4.01 -8.31 -0.84
CA VAL A 48 -2.89 -7.43 -1.14
C VAL A 48 -1.66 -7.97 -0.42
N HIS A 49 -0.64 -8.34 -1.17
CA HIS A 49 0.56 -8.96 -0.59
C HIS A 49 1.73 -7.99 -0.47
N GLN A 50 1.73 -6.94 -1.27
CA GLN A 50 2.76 -5.91 -1.20
C GLN A 50 2.20 -4.59 -1.69
N VAL A 51 2.89 -3.50 -1.31
CA VAL A 51 2.48 -2.14 -1.67
C VAL A 51 3.68 -1.33 -2.12
N THR A 52 3.43 -0.37 -3.00
CA THR A 52 4.44 0.59 -3.45
C THR A 52 3.94 1.99 -3.13
N LEU A 53 4.79 2.80 -2.51
CA LEU A 53 4.46 4.18 -2.19
C LEU A 53 4.68 5.07 -3.39
N LEU A 54 3.68 5.86 -3.73
CA LEU A 54 3.71 6.78 -4.87
C LEU A 54 3.59 8.22 -4.39
N ASP A 55 4.36 9.12 -5.02
CA ASP A 55 4.23 10.56 -4.84
C ASP A 55 3.83 11.15 -6.18
N ASN A 56 2.61 11.71 -6.25
CA ASN A 56 2.02 12.22 -7.50
C ASN A 56 2.07 11.19 -8.63
N GLY A 57 1.86 9.91 -8.29
CA GLY A 57 1.86 8.83 -9.26
C GLY A 57 3.24 8.27 -9.60
N GLY A 58 4.31 8.85 -9.08
CA GLY A 58 5.67 8.34 -9.28
C GLY A 58 6.10 7.44 -8.14
N GLU A 59 6.71 6.31 -8.45
CA GLU A 59 7.18 5.37 -7.43
C GLU A 59 8.36 5.97 -6.67
N VAL A 60 8.25 6.03 -5.35
CA VAL A 60 9.32 6.56 -4.49
C VAL A 60 9.88 5.51 -3.54
N TYR A 61 9.09 4.52 -3.16
CA TYR A 61 9.52 3.48 -2.23
C TYR A 61 8.72 2.22 -2.44
N GLY A 62 9.40 1.11 -2.47
CA GLY A 62 8.76 -0.19 -2.56
C GLY A 62 9.28 -1.01 -3.74
N PRO A 63 8.65 -2.16 -3.98
CA PRO A 63 7.52 -2.69 -3.22
C PRO A 63 7.91 -3.19 -1.84
N MET A 64 6.98 -3.03 -0.88
CA MET A 64 7.17 -3.54 0.48
C MET A 64 6.21 -4.70 0.71
N SER A 65 6.74 -5.83 1.16
CA SER A 65 5.91 -6.98 1.50
C SER A 65 5.09 -6.69 2.76
N LEU A 66 3.81 -7.07 2.72
CA LEU A 66 2.95 -7.00 3.90
C LEU A 66 3.00 -8.29 4.71
N GLU A 67 3.60 -9.33 4.17
CA GLU A 67 3.72 -10.59 4.89
C GLU A 67 4.79 -10.48 5.95
N PRO A 68 4.53 -11.03 7.16
CA PRO A 68 5.53 -11.01 8.22
C PRO A 68 6.80 -11.73 7.76
N ALA A 69 7.95 -11.18 8.10
CA ALA A 69 9.21 -11.88 7.90
C ALA A 69 9.31 -13.03 8.89
N ASP A 70 9.61 -14.19 8.40
CA ASP A 70 9.80 -15.36 9.25
C ASP A 70 11.21 -15.40 9.83
#